data_4f67958554d7ac639307784eae80ecfa
#
_entry.id   4f67958554d7ac639307784eae80ecfa
#
_cell.length_a   1.000
_cell.length_b   1.000
_cell.length_c   1.000
_cell.angle_alpha   90.00
_cell.angle_beta   90.00
_cell.angle_gamma   90.00
#
_symmetry.space_group_name_H-M   'P 1'
#
loop_
_entity.id
_entity.type
_entity.pdbx_description
1 polymer ?
#
loop_
_entity_poly.entity_id
_entity_poly.type
_entity_poly.pdbx_seq_one_letter_code
_entity_poly.pdbx_strand_id
1 'polypeptide(L)'
;MTCAYELKDKLLTLDDLGLSLGGKAILSGVSACVRNVVRPGLLQGQVIGVLGPSGVGKTQLFRVLSGLTLPDRGRVLIGPKQEPVARGGVGVVAQAYPLFEHYNVLQNLIVAARQHGLGRTEAREQAALMLARFGLHDCAAAYPATLSGGQRQRVAIAQQLIRPRPLLLMDEPFSGLDFAMIRKVCALLAEVSSKDEALTTVIVTHDVSAALSVADTLWLLGRPRGADGKTEGARIVHTIDLMERGLAWHPDVLHAPAFESTKREIEQRFASL
;
A
#
# COMPACT_ATOMS: atom_id res chain seq x y z
N MET A 1 -7.26 24.38 8.90
CA MET A 1 -6.05 24.50 9.76
C MET A 1 -5.02 23.57 9.16
N THR A 2 -3.97 24.10 8.53
CA THR A 2 -2.83 23.29 8.06
C THR A 2 -2.13 22.74 9.30
N CYS A 3 -2.17 21.44 9.48
CA CYS A 3 -1.45 20.78 10.56
C CYS A 3 0.05 20.97 10.29
N ALA A 4 0.78 21.57 11.23
CA ALA A 4 2.23 21.68 11.12
C ALA A 4 2.85 20.28 11.17
N TYR A 5 3.69 19.95 10.21
CA TYR A 5 4.43 18.69 10.14
C TYR A 5 5.88 18.93 9.75
N GLU A 6 6.76 18.03 10.12
CA GLU A 6 8.17 18.04 9.77
C GLU A 6 8.51 16.82 8.90
N LEU A 7 9.29 17.03 7.85
CA LEU A 7 9.83 15.95 7.02
C LEU A 7 11.20 15.52 7.57
N LYS A 8 11.31 14.27 8.00
CA LYS A 8 12.54 13.68 8.53
C LYS A 8 13.17 12.69 7.55
N ASP A 9 13.57 11.55 8.02
CA ASP A 9 14.33 10.54 7.27
C ASP A 9 13.60 10.05 6.03
N LYS A 10 14.36 9.59 5.05
CA LYS A 10 13.81 8.89 3.89
C LYS A 10 13.36 7.50 4.29
N LEU A 11 12.13 7.14 3.99
CA LEU A 11 11.57 5.82 4.27
C LEU A 11 11.49 4.92 3.04
N LEU A 12 11.28 5.51 1.86
CA LEU A 12 11.26 4.80 0.58
C LEU A 12 11.88 5.70 -0.48
N THR A 13 12.83 5.17 -1.24
CA THR A 13 13.40 5.86 -2.40
C THR A 13 13.32 4.96 -3.62
N LEU A 14 12.70 5.47 -4.68
CA LEU A 14 12.74 4.92 -6.03
C LEU A 14 13.77 5.74 -6.81
N ASP A 15 14.85 5.12 -7.24
CA ASP A 15 15.97 5.79 -7.88
C ASP A 15 16.07 5.30 -9.34
N ASP A 16 15.49 6.09 -10.25
CA ASP A 16 15.53 5.92 -11.71
C ASP A 16 15.20 4.50 -12.21
N LEU A 17 14.08 3.92 -11.73
CA LEU A 17 13.70 2.56 -12.06
C LEU A 17 13.33 2.43 -13.53
N GLY A 18 13.94 1.45 -14.19
CA GLY A 18 13.61 0.99 -15.54
C GLY A 18 13.36 -0.52 -15.55
N LEU A 19 12.36 -0.96 -16.31
CA LEU A 19 12.02 -2.37 -16.49
C LEU A 19 11.50 -2.60 -17.91
N SER A 20 12.04 -3.61 -18.59
CA SER A 20 11.58 -4.06 -19.90
C SER A 20 11.13 -5.52 -19.82
N LEU A 21 10.07 -5.87 -20.53
CA LEU A 21 9.59 -7.23 -20.66
C LEU A 21 9.37 -7.54 -22.15
N GLY A 22 10.00 -8.60 -22.63
CA GLY A 22 9.91 -8.99 -24.04
C GLY A 22 10.36 -7.88 -25.01
N GLY A 23 11.39 -7.12 -24.64
CA GLY A 23 11.91 -6.00 -25.45
C GLY A 23 11.07 -4.72 -25.40
N LYS A 24 9.97 -4.71 -24.66
CA LYS A 24 9.11 -3.53 -24.50
C LYS A 24 9.37 -2.86 -23.14
N ALA A 25 9.63 -1.56 -23.15
CA ALA A 25 9.76 -0.77 -21.93
C ALA A 25 8.41 -0.73 -21.19
N ILE A 26 8.41 -1.21 -19.95
CA ILE A 26 7.24 -1.20 -19.07
C ILE A 26 7.33 -0.03 -18.09
N LEU A 27 8.49 0.13 -17.46
CA LEU A 27 8.80 1.26 -16.56
C LEU A 27 10.02 2.00 -17.13
N SER A 28 10.02 3.31 -17.05
CA SER A 28 11.12 4.15 -17.56
C SER A 28 11.29 5.41 -16.71
N GLY A 29 12.37 5.45 -15.92
CA GLY A 29 12.68 6.61 -15.10
C GLY A 29 11.73 6.84 -13.94
N VAL A 30 11.24 5.76 -13.29
CA VAL A 30 10.37 5.92 -12.12
C VAL A 30 11.21 6.36 -10.93
N SER A 31 11.02 7.60 -10.50
CA SER A 31 11.73 8.19 -9.37
C SER A 31 10.77 8.83 -8.39
N ALA A 32 10.94 8.54 -7.11
CA ALA A 32 10.17 9.14 -6.02
C ALA A 32 10.90 8.99 -4.68
N CYS A 33 10.54 9.83 -3.72
CA CYS A 33 11.06 9.74 -2.36
C CYS A 33 9.92 9.98 -1.37
N VAL A 34 9.75 9.04 -0.44
CA VAL A 34 8.85 9.17 0.71
C VAL A 34 9.70 9.48 1.94
N ARG A 35 9.33 10.55 2.64
CA ARG A 35 9.97 10.94 3.89
C ARG A 35 9.05 10.70 5.07
N ASN A 36 9.62 10.45 6.22
CA ASN A 36 8.86 10.40 7.46
C ASN A 36 8.23 11.76 7.75
N VAL A 37 6.91 11.78 7.92
CA VAL A 37 6.13 12.96 8.28
C VAL A 37 5.82 12.91 9.76
N VAL A 38 6.48 13.75 10.53
CA VAL A 38 6.30 13.83 11.97
C VAL A 38 5.35 14.97 12.32
N ARG A 39 4.31 14.67 13.08
CA ARG A 39 3.32 15.63 13.57
C ARG A 39 3.35 15.67 15.10
N PRO A 40 3.21 16.85 15.73
CA PRO A 40 3.11 16.94 17.18
C PRO A 40 1.97 16.10 17.74
N GLY A 41 2.28 15.16 18.62
CA GLY A 41 1.31 14.31 19.31
C GLY A 41 0.71 13.15 18.52
N LEU A 42 1.20 12.89 17.29
CA LEU A 42 0.74 11.78 16.46
C LEU A 42 1.92 11.01 15.87
N LEU A 43 2.00 9.74 16.23
CA LEU A 43 2.86 8.75 15.57
C LEU A 43 2.04 8.08 14.47
N GLN A 44 2.46 8.18 13.23
CA GLN A 44 1.75 7.56 12.12
C GLN A 44 2.68 7.29 10.95
N GLY A 45 2.63 6.06 10.41
CA GLY A 45 3.28 5.71 9.14
C GLY A 45 2.66 6.43 7.95
N GLN A 46 3.35 6.36 6.83
CA GLN A 46 2.96 7.02 5.58
C GLN A 46 2.15 6.09 4.69
N VAL A 47 1.11 6.62 4.05
CA VAL A 47 0.31 5.90 3.06
C VAL A 47 0.43 6.57 1.69
N ILE A 48 0.95 5.84 0.72
CA ILE A 48 1.11 6.30 -0.67
C ILE A 48 0.11 5.57 -1.55
N GLY A 49 -0.74 6.31 -2.24
CA GLY A 49 -1.63 5.76 -3.25
C GLY A 49 -0.99 5.80 -4.64
N VAL A 50 -0.90 4.66 -5.32
CA VAL A 50 -0.45 4.58 -6.72
C VAL A 50 -1.66 4.37 -7.60
N LEU A 51 -1.97 5.37 -8.40
CA LEU A 51 -3.09 5.42 -9.31
C LEU A 51 -2.62 5.45 -10.76
N GLY A 52 -3.44 4.95 -11.68
CA GLY A 52 -3.18 5.01 -13.11
C GLY A 52 -4.11 4.11 -13.92
N PRO A 53 -4.19 4.29 -15.24
CA PRO A 53 -5.02 3.47 -16.11
C PRO A 53 -4.70 1.98 -16.03
N SER A 54 -5.64 1.12 -16.42
CA SER A 54 -5.39 -0.31 -16.54
C SER A 54 -4.29 -0.59 -17.57
N GLY A 55 -3.38 -1.51 -17.26
CA GLY A 55 -2.28 -1.88 -18.15
C GLY A 55 -1.11 -0.87 -18.20
N VAL A 56 -1.14 0.23 -17.44
CA VAL A 56 -0.05 1.23 -17.46
C VAL A 56 1.27 0.69 -16.91
N GLY A 57 1.25 -0.30 -16.00
CA GLY A 57 2.46 -0.88 -15.40
C GLY A 57 2.42 -0.93 -13.87
N LYS A 58 1.29 -0.62 -13.23
CA LYS A 58 1.16 -0.64 -11.75
C LYS A 58 1.59 -1.97 -11.14
N THR A 59 1.13 -3.08 -11.69
CA THR A 59 1.50 -4.43 -11.20
C THR A 59 3.01 -4.69 -11.34
N GLN A 60 3.66 -4.17 -12.40
CA GLN A 60 5.11 -4.34 -12.54
C GLN A 60 5.87 -3.46 -11.56
N LEU A 61 5.42 -2.23 -11.33
CA LEU A 61 5.97 -1.39 -10.26
C LEU A 61 5.81 -2.07 -8.90
N PHE A 62 4.64 -2.62 -8.60
CA PHE A 62 4.38 -3.40 -7.37
C PHE A 62 5.37 -4.57 -7.22
N ARG A 63 5.63 -5.33 -8.31
CA ARG A 63 6.58 -6.45 -8.30
C ARG A 63 8.03 -5.99 -8.06
N VAL A 64 8.42 -4.84 -8.60
CA VAL A 64 9.74 -4.24 -8.35
C VAL A 64 9.85 -3.78 -6.90
N LEU A 65 8.83 -3.07 -6.38
CA LEU A 65 8.79 -2.63 -4.99
C LEU A 65 8.80 -3.79 -3.99
N SER A 66 8.24 -4.95 -4.36
CA SER A 66 8.23 -6.14 -3.51
C SER A 66 9.52 -6.98 -3.58
N GLY A 67 10.48 -6.60 -4.42
CA GLY A 67 11.69 -7.39 -4.66
C GLY A 67 11.43 -8.71 -5.41
N LEU A 68 10.22 -8.91 -5.97
CA LEU A 68 9.89 -10.09 -6.78
C LEU A 68 10.45 -10.01 -8.20
N THR A 69 10.68 -8.80 -8.69
CA THR A 69 11.30 -8.53 -9.98
C THR A 69 12.39 -7.50 -9.79
N LEU A 70 13.60 -7.82 -10.25
CA LEU A 70 14.69 -6.84 -10.25
C LEU A 70 14.48 -5.87 -11.42
N PRO A 71 14.64 -4.56 -11.23
CA PRO A 71 14.63 -3.61 -12.32
C PRO A 71 15.88 -3.78 -13.19
N ASP A 72 15.78 -3.46 -14.48
CA ASP A 72 16.93 -3.45 -15.40
C ASP A 72 17.88 -2.27 -15.07
N ARG A 73 17.31 -1.18 -14.54
CA ARG A 73 18.02 0.02 -14.15
C ARG A 73 17.42 0.58 -12.87
N GLY A 74 18.28 1.22 -12.07
CA GLY A 74 17.87 1.87 -10.84
C GLY A 74 17.73 0.89 -9.67
N ARG A 75 17.18 1.36 -8.58
CA ARG A 75 17.04 0.59 -7.34
C ARG A 75 15.92 1.10 -6.46
N VAL A 76 15.40 0.24 -5.59
CA VAL A 76 14.45 0.57 -4.53
C VAL A 76 15.17 0.47 -3.19
N LEU A 77 15.13 1.54 -2.39
CA LEU A 77 15.73 1.61 -1.07
C LEU A 77 14.64 1.82 -0.02
N ILE A 78 14.69 1.09 1.08
CA ILE A 78 13.67 1.11 2.13
C ILE A 78 14.27 1.38 3.52
N GLY A 79 13.42 1.97 4.36
CA GLY A 79 13.75 2.30 5.75
C GLY A 79 14.73 3.47 5.89
N PRO A 80 14.97 3.93 7.13
CA PRO A 80 15.85 5.07 7.39
C PRO A 80 17.30 4.83 6.95
N LYS A 81 17.75 3.58 6.95
CA LYS A 81 19.09 3.18 6.49
C LYS A 81 19.22 3.08 4.97
N GLN A 82 18.12 3.27 4.24
CA GLN A 82 18.08 3.17 2.78
C GLN A 82 18.70 1.85 2.26
N GLU A 83 18.26 0.73 2.83
CA GLU A 83 18.71 -0.59 2.40
C GLU A 83 17.99 -1.02 1.11
N PRO A 84 18.66 -1.70 0.17
CA PRO A 84 18.02 -2.22 -1.02
C PRO A 84 16.88 -3.18 -0.67
N VAL A 85 15.76 -3.07 -1.39
CA VAL A 85 14.65 -4.01 -1.21
C VAL A 85 15.10 -5.42 -1.59
N ALA A 86 14.74 -6.38 -0.74
CA ALA A 86 15.01 -7.79 -0.99
C ALA A 86 13.68 -8.58 -0.94
N ARG A 87 13.63 -9.69 -1.68
CA ARG A 87 12.49 -10.61 -1.67
C ARG A 87 12.22 -11.09 -0.23
N GLY A 88 10.98 -10.95 0.25
CA GLY A 88 10.57 -11.28 1.61
C GLY A 88 10.95 -10.21 2.65
N GLY A 89 11.59 -9.12 2.27
CA GLY A 89 11.92 -7.99 3.15
C GLY A 89 10.74 -7.04 3.39
N VAL A 90 9.68 -7.15 2.60
CA VAL A 90 8.48 -6.29 2.65
C VAL A 90 7.21 -7.12 2.89
N GLY A 91 6.20 -6.51 3.48
CA GLY A 91 4.87 -7.09 3.58
C GLY A 91 4.14 -6.96 2.22
N VAL A 92 3.41 -7.99 1.82
CA VAL A 92 2.70 -8.01 0.52
C VAL A 92 1.29 -8.54 0.69
N VAL A 93 0.30 -7.73 0.33
CA VAL A 93 -1.10 -8.14 0.15
C VAL A 93 -1.40 -8.10 -1.34
N ALA A 94 -1.37 -9.26 -2.00
CA ALA A 94 -1.66 -9.39 -3.42
C ALA A 94 -3.18 -9.44 -3.67
N GLN A 95 -3.62 -9.03 -4.84
CA GLN A 95 -5.03 -8.96 -5.26
C GLN A 95 -5.78 -10.31 -5.11
N ALA A 96 -5.10 -11.45 -5.29
CA ALA A 96 -5.69 -12.78 -5.14
C ALA A 96 -5.86 -13.22 -3.67
N TYR A 97 -5.36 -12.43 -2.72
CA TYR A 97 -5.39 -12.73 -1.27
C TYR A 97 -5.01 -14.19 -0.96
N PRO A 98 -3.79 -14.63 -1.32
CA PRO A 98 -3.37 -16.01 -1.18
C PRO A 98 -3.32 -16.39 0.31
N LEU A 99 -3.99 -17.49 0.65
CA LEU A 99 -3.99 -18.11 1.97
C LEU A 99 -3.54 -19.56 1.84
N PHE A 100 -3.06 -20.14 2.93
CA PHE A 100 -2.79 -21.57 2.99
C PHE A 100 -4.11 -22.34 3.06
N GLU A 101 -4.55 -22.93 1.96
CA GLU A 101 -5.87 -23.55 1.81
C GLU A 101 -6.11 -24.74 2.76
N HIS A 102 -5.05 -25.43 3.18
CA HIS A 102 -5.07 -26.57 4.12
C HIS A 102 -5.02 -26.15 5.60
N TYR A 103 -4.96 -24.86 5.89
CA TYR A 103 -5.04 -24.30 7.23
C TYR A 103 -6.32 -23.51 7.41
N ASN A 104 -6.92 -23.57 8.61
CA ASN A 104 -8.02 -22.67 8.94
C ASN A 104 -7.52 -21.22 9.14
N VAL A 105 -8.45 -20.29 9.29
CA VAL A 105 -8.14 -18.86 9.43
C VAL A 105 -7.18 -18.57 10.58
N LEU A 106 -7.42 -19.16 11.77
CA LEU A 106 -6.53 -18.98 12.92
C LEU A 106 -5.13 -19.53 12.64
N GLN A 107 -5.04 -20.70 12.03
CA GLN A 107 -3.76 -21.32 11.68
C GLN A 107 -2.98 -20.50 10.63
N ASN A 108 -3.68 -19.92 9.65
CA ASN A 108 -3.07 -19.00 8.69
C ASN A 108 -2.36 -17.81 9.38
N LEU A 109 -3.00 -17.22 10.40
CA LEU A 109 -2.38 -16.13 11.16
C LEU A 109 -1.25 -16.63 12.07
N ILE A 110 -1.41 -17.79 12.72
CA ILE A 110 -0.35 -18.39 13.56
C ILE A 110 0.92 -18.65 12.73
N VAL A 111 0.78 -19.16 11.51
CA VAL A 111 1.94 -19.39 10.60
C VAL A 111 2.64 -18.06 10.31
N ALA A 112 1.88 -17.01 9.97
CA ALA A 112 2.44 -15.68 9.74
C ALA A 112 3.19 -15.17 10.98
N ALA A 113 2.61 -15.25 12.16
CA ALA A 113 3.23 -14.83 13.42
C ALA A 113 4.54 -15.61 13.71
N ARG A 114 4.53 -16.92 13.48
CA ARG A 114 5.71 -17.77 13.70
C ARG A 114 6.85 -17.50 12.71
N GLN A 115 6.53 -17.16 11.46
CA GLN A 115 7.55 -16.73 10.48
C GLN A 115 8.33 -15.50 10.93
N HIS A 116 7.74 -14.71 11.83
CA HIS A 116 8.38 -13.56 12.46
C HIS A 116 9.06 -13.87 13.80
N GLY A 117 9.27 -15.15 14.12
CA GLY A 117 10.04 -15.60 15.29
C GLY A 117 9.26 -15.66 16.60
N LEU A 118 7.93 -15.45 16.59
CA LEU A 118 7.12 -15.60 17.79
C LEU A 118 7.03 -17.06 18.25
N GLY A 119 7.04 -17.25 19.59
CA GLY A 119 6.80 -18.54 20.22
C GLY A 119 5.38 -19.05 19.92
N ARG A 120 5.12 -20.36 20.13
CA ARG A 120 3.83 -20.98 19.78
C ARG A 120 2.63 -20.34 20.52
N THR A 121 2.79 -20.07 21.80
CA THR A 121 1.74 -19.47 22.64
C THR A 121 1.49 -18.03 22.23
N GLU A 122 2.55 -17.22 22.13
CA GLU A 122 2.48 -15.83 21.72
C GLU A 122 1.90 -15.66 20.30
N ALA A 123 2.31 -16.50 19.35
CA ALA A 123 1.75 -16.49 18.00
C ALA A 123 0.25 -16.77 17.98
N ARG A 124 -0.24 -17.65 18.85
CA ARG A 124 -1.67 -17.94 18.98
C ARG A 124 -2.45 -16.77 19.58
N GLU A 125 -1.91 -16.12 20.60
CA GLU A 125 -2.49 -14.95 21.24
C GLU A 125 -2.58 -13.76 20.27
N GLN A 126 -1.50 -13.48 19.56
CA GLN A 126 -1.46 -12.41 18.53
C GLN A 126 -2.43 -12.70 17.39
N ALA A 127 -2.50 -13.95 16.93
CA ALA A 127 -3.45 -14.35 15.89
C ALA A 127 -4.90 -14.13 16.35
N ALA A 128 -5.26 -14.55 17.58
CA ALA A 128 -6.59 -14.35 18.12
C ALA A 128 -6.95 -12.86 18.27
N LEU A 129 -5.99 -12.04 18.74
CA LEU A 129 -6.16 -10.59 18.85
C LEU A 129 -6.42 -9.95 17.48
N MET A 130 -5.66 -10.35 16.44
CA MET A 130 -5.87 -9.88 15.07
C MET A 130 -7.23 -10.28 14.54
N LEU A 131 -7.68 -11.53 14.77
CA LEU A 131 -9.01 -11.96 14.34
C LEU A 131 -10.12 -11.10 14.97
N ALA A 132 -10.00 -10.78 16.24
CA ALA A 132 -10.95 -9.90 16.91
C ALA A 132 -10.97 -8.49 16.31
N ARG A 133 -9.80 -7.89 16.08
CA ARG A 133 -9.66 -6.56 15.47
C ARG A 133 -10.29 -6.48 14.08
N PHE A 134 -10.12 -7.53 13.28
CA PHE A 134 -10.67 -7.59 11.91
C PHE A 134 -12.13 -8.10 11.85
N GLY A 135 -12.75 -8.40 13.00
CA GLY A 135 -14.11 -8.95 13.07
C GLY A 135 -14.21 -10.31 12.38
N LEU A 136 -13.22 -11.18 12.64
CA LEU A 136 -13.07 -12.51 12.05
C LEU A 136 -13.11 -13.64 13.09
N HIS A 137 -13.45 -13.35 14.33
CA HIS A 137 -13.45 -14.34 15.40
C HIS A 137 -14.41 -15.51 15.12
N ASP A 138 -15.58 -15.23 14.52
CA ASP A 138 -16.59 -16.24 14.20
C ASP A 138 -16.15 -17.21 13.10
N CYS A 139 -15.18 -16.81 12.26
CA CYS A 139 -14.64 -17.65 11.20
C CYS A 139 -13.23 -18.21 11.50
N ALA A 140 -12.77 -18.13 12.76
CA ALA A 140 -11.44 -18.59 13.15
C ALA A 140 -11.15 -20.07 12.77
N ALA A 141 -12.15 -20.94 12.86
CA ALA A 141 -12.06 -22.35 12.50
C ALA A 141 -12.40 -22.65 11.02
N ALA A 142 -12.88 -21.64 10.26
CA ALA A 142 -13.23 -21.80 8.86
C ALA A 142 -11.99 -21.96 7.97
N TYR A 143 -12.13 -22.66 6.86
CA TYR A 143 -11.07 -22.81 5.87
C TYR A 143 -11.22 -21.73 4.76
N PRO A 144 -10.13 -21.33 4.10
CA PRO A 144 -10.15 -20.27 3.08
C PRO A 144 -11.22 -20.49 1.99
N ALA A 145 -11.44 -21.74 1.55
CA ALA A 145 -12.44 -22.06 0.54
C ALA A 145 -13.89 -21.72 0.95
N THR A 146 -14.18 -21.59 2.24
CA THR A 146 -15.53 -21.29 2.77
C THR A 146 -15.73 -19.81 3.09
N LEU A 147 -14.69 -18.97 2.94
CA LEU A 147 -14.74 -17.56 3.25
C LEU A 147 -15.37 -16.75 2.10
N SER A 148 -16.13 -15.71 2.46
CA SER A 148 -16.46 -14.68 1.50
C SER A 148 -15.22 -13.94 1.03
N GLY A 149 -15.27 -13.31 -0.15
CA GLY A 149 -14.15 -12.50 -0.68
C GLY A 149 -13.64 -11.47 0.31
N GLY A 150 -14.53 -10.73 0.98
CA GLY A 150 -14.16 -9.75 1.98
C GLY A 150 -13.57 -10.35 3.28
N GLN A 151 -14.00 -11.54 3.68
CA GLN A 151 -13.37 -12.26 4.79
C GLN A 151 -11.96 -12.71 4.42
N ARG A 152 -11.78 -13.32 3.24
CA ARG A 152 -10.48 -13.76 2.72
C ARG A 152 -9.49 -12.60 2.64
N GLN A 153 -9.92 -11.47 2.11
CA GLN A 153 -9.14 -10.24 2.04
C GLN A 153 -8.70 -9.74 3.44
N ARG A 154 -9.64 -9.67 4.40
CA ARG A 154 -9.32 -9.26 5.77
C ARG A 154 -8.33 -10.20 6.45
N VAL A 155 -8.43 -11.50 6.21
CA VAL A 155 -7.45 -12.48 6.71
C VAL A 155 -6.06 -12.21 6.11
N ALA A 156 -5.97 -11.98 4.80
CA ALA A 156 -4.70 -11.69 4.13
C ALA A 156 -4.05 -10.40 4.64
N ILE A 157 -4.84 -9.35 4.88
CA ILE A 157 -4.34 -8.11 5.47
C ILE A 157 -3.88 -8.36 6.91
N ALA A 158 -4.67 -9.08 7.72
CA ALA A 158 -4.33 -9.40 9.10
C ALA A 158 -3.02 -10.20 9.22
N GLN A 159 -2.74 -11.10 8.26
CA GLN A 159 -1.46 -11.83 8.20
C GLN A 159 -0.27 -10.89 8.07
N GLN A 160 -0.37 -9.85 7.25
CA GLN A 160 0.74 -8.90 7.04
C GLN A 160 0.91 -7.93 8.22
N LEU A 161 -0.18 -7.61 8.90
CA LEU A 161 -0.18 -6.69 10.04
C LEU A 161 0.13 -7.34 11.38
N ILE A 162 0.21 -8.66 11.45
CA ILE A 162 0.53 -9.37 12.69
C ILE A 162 1.94 -9.01 13.18
N ARG A 163 2.83 -8.72 12.25
CA ARG A 163 4.14 -8.12 12.50
C ARG A 163 4.55 -7.29 11.28
N PRO A 164 4.26 -5.97 11.30
CA PRO A 164 4.48 -5.11 10.13
C PRO A 164 5.97 -5.04 9.77
N ARG A 165 6.23 -4.93 8.48
CA ARG A 165 7.53 -4.65 7.89
C ARG A 165 7.67 -3.15 7.61
N PRO A 166 8.89 -2.61 7.45
CA PRO A 166 9.06 -1.18 7.14
C PRO A 166 8.31 -0.71 5.90
N LEU A 167 8.08 -1.62 4.94
CA LEU A 167 7.27 -1.37 3.75
C LEU A 167 6.17 -2.43 3.64
N LEU A 168 4.92 -1.98 3.51
CA LEU A 168 3.75 -2.80 3.24
C LEU A 168 3.18 -2.42 1.87
N LEU A 169 3.08 -3.38 0.98
CA LEU A 169 2.54 -3.22 -0.36
C LEU A 169 1.18 -3.89 -0.46
N MET A 170 0.18 -3.18 -0.97
CA MET A 170 -1.17 -3.68 -1.16
C MET A 170 -1.62 -3.47 -2.61
N ASP A 171 -2.04 -4.54 -3.28
CA ASP A 171 -2.60 -4.49 -4.64
C ASP A 171 -4.11 -4.64 -4.58
N GLU A 172 -4.83 -3.58 -4.93
CA GLU A 172 -6.29 -3.47 -4.89
C GLU A 172 -6.93 -3.88 -3.53
N PRO A 173 -6.44 -3.38 -2.38
CA PRO A 173 -6.82 -3.88 -1.06
C PRO A 173 -8.25 -3.52 -0.65
N PHE A 174 -8.94 -2.69 -1.41
CA PHE A 174 -10.30 -2.23 -1.10
C PHE A 174 -11.36 -2.80 -2.06
N SER A 175 -10.93 -3.55 -3.06
CA SER A 175 -11.83 -4.15 -4.04
C SER A 175 -12.85 -5.07 -3.36
N GLY A 176 -14.15 -4.77 -3.50
CA GLY A 176 -15.22 -5.56 -2.89
C GLY A 176 -15.47 -5.29 -1.40
N LEU A 177 -14.82 -4.30 -0.79
CA LEU A 177 -15.16 -3.82 0.55
C LEU A 177 -16.12 -2.63 0.47
N ASP A 178 -17.06 -2.59 1.42
CA ASP A 178 -17.85 -1.39 1.65
C ASP A 178 -17.01 -0.29 2.32
N PHE A 179 -17.51 0.93 2.27
CA PHE A 179 -16.80 2.10 2.77
C PHE A 179 -16.48 2.03 4.28
N ALA A 180 -17.39 1.48 5.09
CA ALA A 180 -17.18 1.34 6.53
C ALA A 180 -16.01 0.39 6.81
N MET A 181 -15.88 -0.68 5.99
CA MET A 181 -14.78 -1.63 6.10
C MET A 181 -13.45 -1.03 5.60
N ILE A 182 -13.47 -0.24 4.52
CA ILE A 182 -12.29 0.52 4.06
C ILE A 182 -11.77 1.40 5.20
N ARG A 183 -12.62 2.19 5.84
CA ARG A 183 -12.24 3.02 7.00
C ARG A 183 -11.67 2.20 8.15
N LYS A 184 -12.26 1.03 8.44
CA LYS A 184 -11.77 0.14 9.51
C LYS A 184 -10.37 -0.41 9.19
N VAL A 185 -10.13 -0.84 7.96
CA VAL A 185 -8.79 -1.30 7.53
C VAL A 185 -7.78 -0.17 7.62
N CYS A 186 -8.14 1.04 7.20
CA CYS A 186 -7.27 2.20 7.28
C CYS A 186 -6.95 2.60 8.73
N ALA A 187 -7.95 2.56 9.61
CA ALA A 187 -7.74 2.81 11.04
C ALA A 187 -6.80 1.77 11.66
N LEU A 188 -6.91 0.49 11.27
CA LEU A 188 -6.00 -0.57 11.71
C LEU A 188 -4.58 -0.38 11.16
N LEU A 189 -4.44 0.04 9.91
CA LEU A 189 -3.15 0.41 9.33
C LEU A 189 -2.53 1.56 10.12
N ALA A 190 -3.29 2.61 10.40
CA ALA A 190 -2.84 3.74 11.20
C ALA A 190 -2.46 3.32 12.63
N GLU A 191 -3.26 2.46 13.30
CA GLU A 191 -2.95 1.94 14.63
C GLU A 191 -1.65 1.10 14.65
N VAL A 192 -1.43 0.27 13.63
CA VAL A 192 -0.20 -0.50 13.51
C VAL A 192 0.98 0.42 13.21
N SER A 193 0.79 1.39 12.33
CA SER A 193 1.81 2.40 11.98
C SER A 193 2.13 3.33 13.15
N SER A 194 1.20 3.56 14.09
CA SER A 194 1.45 4.38 15.28
C SER A 194 2.46 3.78 16.25
N LYS A 195 2.81 2.52 16.09
CA LYS A 195 3.85 1.83 16.86
C LYS A 195 5.21 1.83 16.18
N ASP A 196 5.24 2.15 14.90
CA ASP A 196 6.44 2.21 14.08
C ASP A 196 6.30 3.37 13.07
N GLU A 197 6.91 4.50 13.38
CA GLU A 197 6.93 5.71 12.54
C GLU A 197 7.57 5.45 11.16
N ALA A 198 8.37 4.40 11.04
CA ALA A 198 9.05 4.05 9.81
C ALA A 198 8.19 3.20 8.86
N LEU A 199 6.99 2.77 9.25
CA LEU A 199 6.12 1.99 8.38
C LEU A 199 5.61 2.83 7.21
N THR A 200 5.95 2.43 6.00
CA THR A 200 5.39 2.98 4.77
C THR A 200 4.42 1.97 4.15
N THR A 201 3.22 2.39 3.83
CA THR A 201 2.25 1.59 3.09
C THR A 201 2.09 2.13 1.68
N VAL A 202 2.27 1.30 0.67
CA VAL A 202 2.00 1.66 -0.73
C VAL A 202 0.79 0.86 -1.21
N ILE A 203 -0.24 1.58 -1.59
CA ILE A 203 -1.51 1.03 -2.07
C ILE A 203 -1.61 1.26 -3.57
N VAL A 204 -1.67 0.18 -4.34
CA VAL A 204 -1.94 0.23 -5.78
C VAL A 204 -3.43 0.03 -5.99
N THR A 205 -4.10 0.98 -6.62
CA THR A 205 -5.54 0.87 -6.91
C THR A 205 -5.92 1.67 -8.15
N HIS A 206 -7.10 1.41 -8.69
CA HIS A 206 -7.75 2.22 -9.72
C HIS A 206 -8.91 3.06 -9.14
N ASP A 207 -9.27 2.84 -7.87
CA ASP A 207 -10.31 3.59 -7.18
C ASP A 207 -9.76 4.89 -6.60
N VAL A 208 -10.07 6.00 -7.27
CA VAL A 208 -9.63 7.35 -6.86
C VAL A 208 -10.23 7.72 -5.50
N SER A 209 -11.50 7.39 -5.26
CA SER A 209 -12.17 7.75 -4.01
C SER A 209 -11.58 7.00 -2.81
N ALA A 210 -11.31 5.71 -2.98
CA ALA A 210 -10.65 4.91 -1.95
C ALA A 210 -9.22 5.42 -1.67
N ALA A 211 -8.45 5.73 -2.71
CA ALA A 211 -7.10 6.28 -2.56
C ALA A 211 -7.10 7.63 -1.83
N LEU A 212 -7.99 8.56 -2.20
CA LEU A 212 -8.15 9.87 -1.54
C LEU A 212 -8.55 9.73 -0.07
N SER A 213 -9.26 8.66 0.28
CA SER A 213 -9.76 8.47 1.64
C SER A 213 -8.68 8.01 2.63
N VAL A 214 -7.52 7.54 2.14
CA VAL A 214 -6.55 6.85 2.98
C VAL A 214 -5.10 7.31 2.79
N ALA A 215 -4.77 7.89 1.64
CA ALA A 215 -3.40 8.26 1.32
C ALA A 215 -3.01 9.62 1.89
N ASP A 216 -1.71 9.77 2.12
CA ASP A 216 -1.06 11.05 2.43
C ASP A 216 -0.55 11.71 1.14
N THR A 217 -0.13 10.87 0.19
CA THR A 217 0.39 11.29 -1.11
C THR A 217 -0.12 10.34 -2.20
N LEU A 218 -0.42 10.88 -3.38
CA LEU A 218 -0.78 10.09 -4.55
C LEU A 218 0.29 10.20 -5.63
N TRP A 219 0.66 9.07 -6.22
CA TRP A 219 1.48 8.98 -7.42
C TRP A 219 0.61 8.58 -8.59
N LEU A 220 0.51 9.44 -9.60
CA LEU A 220 -0.17 9.13 -10.84
C LEU A 220 0.83 8.52 -11.82
N LEU A 221 0.63 7.24 -12.15
CA LEU A 221 1.46 6.51 -13.09
C LEU A 221 0.87 6.67 -14.51
N GLY A 222 1.68 7.12 -15.44
CA GLY A 222 1.30 7.34 -16.82
C GLY A 222 2.40 6.97 -17.79
N ARG A 223 2.05 6.89 -19.07
CA ARG A 223 2.99 6.64 -20.18
C ARG A 223 3.06 7.87 -21.08
N PRO A 224 4.01 8.78 -20.85
CA PRO A 224 4.15 9.92 -21.72
C PRO A 224 4.56 9.48 -23.12
N ARG A 225 4.21 10.29 -24.11
CA ARG A 225 4.73 10.13 -25.47
C ARG A 225 6.10 10.78 -25.54
N GLY A 226 7.07 10.06 -26.05
CA GLY A 226 8.39 10.59 -26.35
C GLY A 226 8.37 11.66 -27.47
N ALA A 227 9.46 12.37 -27.61
CA ALA A 227 9.61 13.36 -28.66
C ALA A 227 9.49 12.76 -30.09
N ASP A 228 9.74 11.46 -30.23
CA ASP A 228 9.57 10.69 -31.47
C ASP A 228 8.13 10.17 -31.68
N GLY A 229 7.19 10.57 -30.82
CA GLY A 229 5.79 10.12 -30.84
C GLY A 229 5.55 8.70 -30.32
N LYS A 230 6.60 7.96 -29.94
CA LYS A 230 6.45 6.62 -29.37
C LYS A 230 6.05 6.68 -27.89
N THR A 231 5.26 5.71 -27.49
CA THR A 231 4.89 5.55 -26.07
C THR A 231 6.09 5.02 -25.30
N GLU A 232 6.55 5.77 -24.32
CA GLU A 232 7.60 5.37 -23.40
C GLU A 232 7.09 4.38 -22.35
N GLY A 233 8.01 3.83 -21.54
CA GLY A 233 7.65 3.09 -20.33
C GLY A 233 6.95 4.00 -19.32
N ALA A 234 6.17 3.40 -18.46
CA ALA A 234 5.43 4.16 -17.43
C ALA A 234 6.38 4.82 -16.44
N ARG A 235 6.00 6.01 -15.99
CA ARG A 235 6.66 6.74 -14.89
C ARG A 235 5.63 7.48 -14.03
N ILE A 236 6.06 7.97 -12.88
CA ILE A 236 5.24 8.88 -12.08
C ILE A 236 5.20 10.23 -12.82
N VAL A 237 4.03 10.58 -13.35
CA VAL A 237 3.85 11.81 -14.12
C VAL A 237 3.34 12.97 -13.25
N HIS A 238 2.66 12.66 -12.15
CA HIS A 238 2.22 13.62 -11.16
C HIS A 238 2.33 13.04 -9.75
N THR A 239 2.74 13.89 -8.82
CA THR A 239 2.65 13.63 -7.38
C THR A 239 1.67 14.64 -6.80
N ILE A 240 0.70 14.17 -6.01
CA ILE A 240 -0.31 15.02 -5.37
C ILE A 240 -0.13 14.86 -3.86
N ASP A 241 0.20 15.95 -3.19
CA ASP A 241 0.27 16.02 -1.74
C ASP A 241 -1.13 16.25 -1.17
N LEU A 242 -1.68 15.26 -0.47
CA LEU A 242 -3.00 15.35 0.14
C LEU A 242 -2.96 16.06 1.51
N MET A 243 -1.77 16.18 2.10
CA MET A 243 -1.56 16.94 3.33
C MET A 243 -1.72 18.44 3.06
N GLU A 244 -1.10 18.93 2.00
CA GLU A 244 -1.24 20.34 1.57
C GLU A 244 -2.68 20.70 1.18
N ARG A 245 -3.43 19.71 0.68
CA ARG A 245 -4.84 19.85 0.31
C ARG A 245 -5.81 19.74 1.49
N GLY A 246 -5.31 19.42 2.69
CA GLY A 246 -6.14 19.22 3.88
C GLY A 246 -7.03 17.98 3.81
N LEU A 247 -6.68 17.01 2.96
CA LEU A 247 -7.38 15.74 2.80
C LEU A 247 -6.76 14.62 3.63
N ALA A 248 -5.43 14.56 3.69
CA ALA A 248 -4.75 13.59 4.53
C ALA A 248 -5.19 13.76 5.99
N TRP A 249 -5.51 12.63 6.64
CA TRP A 249 -5.90 12.56 8.05
C TRP A 249 -7.18 13.31 8.43
N HIS A 250 -7.95 13.73 7.45
CA HIS A 250 -9.21 14.41 7.72
C HIS A 250 -10.23 13.41 8.30
N PRO A 251 -10.85 13.67 9.47
CA PRO A 251 -11.74 12.72 10.15
C PRO A 251 -12.97 12.36 9.30
N ASP A 252 -13.41 13.29 8.48
CA ASP A 252 -14.52 13.12 7.54
C ASP A 252 -14.11 13.56 6.13
N VAL A 253 -13.13 12.84 5.57
CA VAL A 253 -12.47 13.20 4.32
C VAL A 253 -13.43 13.27 3.13
N LEU A 254 -14.48 12.46 3.09
CA LEU A 254 -15.45 12.44 2.01
C LEU A 254 -16.26 13.74 1.89
N HIS A 255 -16.46 14.41 3.01
CA HIS A 255 -17.17 15.69 3.06
C HIS A 255 -16.22 16.88 3.12
N ALA A 256 -14.91 16.63 3.01
CA ALA A 256 -13.93 17.70 2.95
C ALA A 256 -14.11 18.54 1.67
N PRO A 257 -14.07 19.87 1.75
CA PRO A 257 -14.34 20.75 0.60
C PRO A 257 -13.44 20.47 -0.63
N ALA A 258 -12.22 20.02 -0.40
CA ALA A 258 -11.26 19.70 -1.45
C ALA A 258 -11.45 18.30 -2.07
N PHE A 259 -12.27 17.42 -1.49
CA PHE A 259 -12.38 16.01 -1.93
C PHE A 259 -12.85 15.88 -3.37
N GLU A 260 -14.04 16.42 -3.67
CA GLU A 260 -14.64 16.32 -5.00
C GLU A 260 -13.83 17.06 -6.07
N SER A 261 -13.25 18.21 -5.74
CA SER A 261 -12.40 18.95 -6.67
C SER A 261 -11.12 18.20 -7.01
N THR A 262 -10.47 17.60 -6.00
CA THR A 262 -9.26 16.78 -6.19
C THR A 262 -9.57 15.51 -6.97
N LYS A 263 -10.70 14.84 -6.70
CA LYS A 263 -11.15 13.67 -7.43
C LYS A 263 -11.32 13.97 -8.91
N ARG A 264 -12.07 15.03 -9.26
CA ARG A 264 -12.27 15.47 -10.66
C ARG A 264 -10.95 15.82 -11.35
N GLU A 265 -10.05 16.52 -10.66
CA GLU A 265 -8.72 16.81 -11.19
C GLU A 265 -7.97 15.52 -11.58
N ILE A 266 -7.98 14.51 -10.71
CA ILE A 266 -7.32 13.21 -10.97
C ILE A 266 -7.96 12.50 -12.15
N GLU A 267 -9.30 12.45 -12.21
CA GLU A 267 -10.05 11.83 -13.32
C GLU A 267 -9.75 12.53 -14.67
N GLN A 268 -9.69 13.86 -14.68
CA GLN A 268 -9.30 14.64 -15.86
C GLN A 268 -7.85 14.34 -16.30
N ARG A 269 -6.92 14.24 -15.34
CA ARG A 269 -5.53 13.86 -15.63
C ARG A 269 -5.44 12.45 -16.21
N PHE A 270 -6.26 11.52 -15.76
CA PHE A 270 -6.30 10.17 -16.33
C PHE A 270 -6.74 10.13 -17.79
N ALA A 271 -7.65 11.02 -18.19
CA ALA A 271 -8.07 11.12 -19.59
C ALA A 271 -6.95 11.62 -20.52
N SER A 272 -5.90 12.23 -19.97
CA SER A 272 -4.73 12.76 -20.69
C SER A 272 -3.49 11.86 -20.63
N LEU A 273 -3.51 10.76 -19.86
CA LEU A 273 -2.42 9.80 -19.68
C LEU A 273 -2.54 8.62 -20.63
#